data_b7aaa72567f7c6d2ad418f20a6bc7f2f
#
_entry.id   b7aaa72567f7c6d2ad418f20a6bc7f2f
#
_cell.length_a   1.000
_cell.length_b   1.000
_cell.length_c   1.000
_cell.angle_alpha   90.00
_cell.angle_beta   90.00
_cell.angle_gamma   90.00
#
_symmetry.space_group_name_H-M   'P 1'
#
loop_
_entity.id
_entity.type
_entity.pdbx_description
1 polymer ?
#
loop_
_entity_poly.entity_id
_entity_poly.type
_entity_poly.pdbx_seq_one_letter_code
_entity_poly.pdbx_strand_id
1 'polypeptide(L)'
;MKKTLAAVLAAGALLIGGIGSVDAANWYTVGTDSNGITWSIDTDSVKKDDKKATLDIKAMDYEGYHYIVTEEFNHKKREVKDVKVTLYNPKGEVVKQEQPNKSTRKVEQGTPAYAVYTLIWGDK
;
A
#
# COMPACT_ATOMS: atom_id res chain seq x y z
N MET A 1 -2.28 17.50 4.04
CA MET A 1 -2.58 17.27 3.77
C MET A 1 -2.75 17.11 3.93
N LYS A 2 -2.57 17.05 3.87
CA LYS A 2 -3.03 16.72 3.82
C LYS A 2 -3.23 15.99 4.18
N LYS A 3 -3.29 15.79 4.34
CA LYS A 3 -3.67 15.00 4.54
C LYS A 3 -4.20 14.36 4.55
N THR A 4 -4.12 14.16 4.48
CA THR A 4 -4.72 13.53 4.47
C THR A 4 -4.97 12.56 4.69
N LEU A 5 -4.92 12.26 4.66
CA LEU A 5 -5.24 11.41 4.79
C LEU A 5 -5.48 10.83 5.39
N ALA A 6 -5.59 10.99 5.65
CA ALA A 6 -5.91 10.66 6.07
C ALA A 6 -6.38 10.14 6.52
N ALA A 7 -6.44 10.04 6.59
CA ALA A 7 -7.01 9.74 6.73
C ALA A 7 -7.51 9.04 7.06
N VAL A 8 -7.55 8.88 7.07
CA VAL A 8 -8.12 8.45 7.11
C VAL A 8 -8.63 7.80 7.53
N LEU A 9 -8.79 7.59 7.53
CA LEU A 9 -9.35 7.26 7.68
C LEU A 9 -10.00 6.91 8.14
N ALA A 10 -10.25 6.65 8.16
CA ALA A 10 -10.87 6.51 8.35
C ALA A 10 -11.43 6.09 8.69
N ALA A 11 -11.70 5.94 8.68
CA ALA A 11 -12.23 5.77 8.77
C ALA A 11 -12.58 5.34 9.19
N GLY A 12 -12.78 5.22 9.16
CA GLY A 12 -13.23 5.17 9.33
C GLY A 12 -13.29 4.88 10.05
N ALA A 13 -13.55 4.74 10.03
CA ALA A 13 -13.61 4.97 10.48
C ALA A 13 -13.64 5.04 11.12
N LEU A 14 -13.83 5.05 11.13
CA LEU A 14 -13.85 5.55 11.53
C LEU A 14 -14.02 5.72 12.19
N LEU A 15 -14.14 5.64 12.45
CA LEU A 15 -14.24 6.12 12.95
C LEU A 15 -14.28 6.04 13.73
N ILE A 16 -14.20 6.01 14.07
CA ILE A 16 -14.25 6.21 14.72
C ILE A 16 -13.91 6.14 15.31
N GLY A 17 -13.87 6.04 15.70
CA GLY A 17 -13.48 6.28 16.13
C GLY A 17 -12.81 6.09 16.52
N GLY A 18 -12.77 6.05 16.65
CA GLY A 18 -12.17 6.20 16.77
C GLY A 18 -11.42 5.97 16.85
N ILE A 19 -11.44 5.98 16.91
CA ILE A 19 -10.73 5.98 16.86
C ILE A 19 -9.93 5.99 16.41
N GLY A 20 -9.72 6.17 16.43
CA GLY A 20 -9.04 6.31 15.96
C GLY A 20 -8.14 6.46 15.48
N SER A 21 -7.87 6.75 15.44
CA SER A 21 -7.09 6.97 15.00
C SER A 21 -6.28 6.80 14.54
N VAL A 22 -6.27 6.93 14.35
CA VAL A 22 -5.52 6.87 13.86
C VAL A 22 -4.62 6.74 13.36
N ASP A 23 -4.36 6.33 13.35
CA ASP A 23 -3.35 6.33 13.13
C ASP A 23 -2.64 6.42 12.20
N ALA A 24 -2.08 6.73 12.47
CA ALA A 24 -1.55 7.39 11.30
C ALA A 24 -0.48 6.55 10.66
N ALA A 25 -0.68 6.21 9.41
CA ALA A 25 0.32 5.51 8.63
C ALA A 25 1.51 6.43 8.40
N ASN A 26 2.69 5.84 8.23
CA ASN A 26 3.91 6.58 7.94
C ASN A 26 4.29 6.33 6.49
N TRP A 27 3.71 7.10 5.58
CA TRP A 27 3.83 6.87 4.15
C TRP A 27 5.16 7.38 3.61
N TYR A 28 5.89 6.48 2.98
CA TYR A 28 7.12 6.78 2.28
C TYR A 28 6.86 6.66 0.78
N THR A 29 7.09 7.73 0.04
CA THR A 29 6.85 7.74 -1.40
C THR A 29 7.97 7.02 -2.13
N VAL A 30 7.58 5.99 -2.88
CA VAL A 30 8.52 5.21 -3.69
C VAL A 30 8.78 5.91 -5.01
N GLY A 31 7.73 6.44 -5.62
CA GLY A 31 7.86 7.16 -6.89
C GLY A 31 6.53 7.26 -7.60
N THR A 32 6.56 7.91 -8.76
CA THR A 32 5.38 8.08 -9.62
C THR A 32 5.66 7.37 -10.94
N ASP A 33 4.71 6.55 -11.39
CA ASP A 33 4.91 5.80 -12.63
C ASP A 33 4.45 6.63 -13.85
N SER A 34 4.59 6.04 -15.04
CA SER A 34 4.28 6.74 -16.28
C SER A 34 2.80 7.04 -16.46
N ASN A 35 1.94 6.41 -15.68
CA ASN A 35 0.50 6.68 -15.71
C ASN A 35 0.07 7.76 -14.73
N GLY A 36 1.03 8.37 -14.02
CA GLY A 36 0.73 9.41 -13.04
C GLY A 36 0.31 8.86 -11.69
N ILE A 37 0.51 7.58 -11.45
CA ILE A 37 0.17 6.95 -10.17
C ILE A 37 1.37 7.07 -9.24
N THR A 38 1.14 7.65 -8.06
CA THR A 38 2.17 7.77 -7.03
C THR A 38 2.08 6.59 -6.09
N TRP A 39 3.19 5.89 -5.92
CA TRP A 39 3.29 4.70 -5.09
C TRP A 39 3.98 5.05 -3.79
N SER A 40 3.38 4.63 -2.68
CA SER A 40 3.93 4.85 -1.35
C SER A 40 3.77 3.60 -0.52
N ILE A 41 4.64 3.43 0.46
CA ILE A 41 4.51 2.31 1.41
C ILE A 41 4.35 2.88 2.81
N ASP A 42 3.60 2.16 3.63
CA ASP A 42 3.48 2.48 5.05
C ASP A 42 4.62 1.77 5.77
N THR A 43 5.65 2.53 6.14
CA THR A 43 6.83 1.93 6.75
C THR A 43 6.53 1.30 8.11
N ASP A 44 5.49 1.77 8.79
CA ASP A 44 5.09 1.19 10.08
C ASP A 44 4.34 -0.13 9.93
N SER A 45 3.86 -0.43 8.71
CA SER A 45 3.13 -1.67 8.47
C SER A 45 4.04 -2.84 8.07
N VAL A 46 5.31 -2.57 7.82
CA VAL A 46 6.23 -3.61 7.30
C VAL A 46 6.50 -4.65 8.37
N LYS A 47 6.20 -5.90 8.04
CA LYS A 47 6.54 -7.06 8.87
C LYS A 47 7.27 -8.02 7.99
N LYS A 48 8.54 -8.27 8.31
CA LYS A 48 9.38 -9.09 7.43
C LYS A 48 10.29 -10.01 8.23
N ASP A 49 10.66 -11.10 7.56
CA ASP A 49 11.78 -11.94 7.95
C ASP A 49 12.57 -12.24 6.69
N ASP A 50 13.44 -13.25 6.73
CA ASP A 50 14.26 -13.59 5.57
C ASP A 50 13.46 -14.16 4.42
N LYS A 51 12.25 -14.63 4.67
CA LYS A 51 11.46 -15.36 3.69
C LYS A 51 10.29 -14.58 3.14
N LYS A 52 9.63 -13.78 3.97
CA LYS A 52 8.39 -13.11 3.60
C LYS A 52 8.34 -11.71 4.16
N ALA A 53 7.55 -10.87 3.51
CA ALA A 53 7.23 -9.55 4.02
C ALA A 53 5.78 -9.22 3.70
N THR A 54 5.12 -8.54 4.62
CA THR A 54 3.76 -8.05 4.44
C THR A 54 3.76 -6.56 4.76
N LEU A 55 3.11 -5.76 3.93
CA LEU A 55 3.03 -4.33 4.17
C LEU A 55 1.88 -3.73 3.39
N ASP A 56 1.51 -2.50 3.75
CA ASP A 56 0.49 -1.74 3.05
C ASP A 56 1.13 -0.82 2.03
N ILE A 57 0.58 -0.82 0.82
CA ILE A 57 1.04 -0.01 -0.30
C ILE A 57 -0.12 0.86 -0.76
N LYS A 58 0.17 2.13 -1.00
CA LYS A 58 -0.82 3.08 -1.50
C LYS A 58 -0.49 3.44 -2.94
N ALA A 59 -1.49 3.35 -3.82
CA ALA A 59 -1.39 3.78 -5.20
C ALA A 59 -2.40 4.89 -5.42
N MET A 60 -1.94 6.11 -5.62
CA MET A 60 -2.79 7.30 -5.69
C MET A 60 -2.70 7.95 -7.05
N ASP A 61 -3.85 8.27 -7.64
CA ASP A 61 -3.87 9.03 -8.89
C ASP A 61 -3.80 10.53 -8.60
N TYR A 62 -3.71 11.33 -9.66
CA TYR A 62 -3.55 12.77 -9.48
C TYR A 62 -4.81 13.46 -8.97
N GLU A 63 -5.94 12.79 -8.98
CA GLU A 63 -7.18 13.31 -8.43
C GLU A 63 -7.33 13.00 -6.94
N GLY A 64 -6.47 12.15 -6.41
CA GLY A 64 -6.49 11.80 -4.99
C GLY A 64 -7.22 10.51 -4.68
N TYR A 65 -7.82 9.86 -5.67
CA TYR A 65 -8.36 8.51 -5.45
C TYR A 65 -7.18 7.56 -5.25
N HIS A 66 -7.32 6.65 -4.31
CA HIS A 66 -6.20 5.76 -4.03
C HIS A 66 -6.65 4.40 -3.53
N TYR A 67 -5.90 3.40 -3.93
CA TYR A 67 -6.00 2.07 -3.36
C TYR A 67 -4.99 1.96 -2.24
N ILE A 68 -5.39 1.28 -1.16
CA ILE A 68 -4.45 0.77 -0.18
C ILE A 68 -4.54 -0.75 -0.27
N VAL A 69 -3.41 -1.35 -0.61
CA VAL A 69 -3.32 -2.79 -0.87
C VAL A 69 -2.34 -3.37 0.13
N THR A 70 -2.80 -4.37 0.89
CA THR A 70 -1.90 -5.15 1.72
C THR A 70 -1.31 -6.23 0.84
N GLU A 71 0.01 -6.25 0.70
CA GLU A 71 0.69 -7.20 -0.17
C GLU A 71 1.61 -8.09 0.64
N GLU A 72 1.73 -9.33 0.19
CA GLU A 72 2.66 -10.29 0.76
C GLU A 72 3.70 -10.64 -0.29
N PHE A 73 4.96 -10.44 0.06
CA PHE A 73 6.10 -10.74 -0.83
C PHE A 73 6.79 -12.02 -0.36
N ASN A 74 7.23 -12.82 -1.31
CA ASN A 74 8.07 -13.98 -1.06
C ASN A 74 9.48 -13.65 -1.55
N HIS A 75 10.44 -13.63 -0.64
CA HIS A 75 11.80 -13.20 -0.95
C HIS A 75 12.49 -14.12 -1.96
N LYS A 76 12.51 -15.40 -1.64
CA LYS A 76 13.25 -16.36 -2.43
C LYS A 76 12.67 -16.54 -3.83
N LYS A 77 11.35 -16.60 -3.90
CA LYS A 77 10.65 -16.82 -5.18
C LYS A 77 10.48 -15.55 -5.97
N ARG A 78 10.70 -14.39 -5.34
CA ARG A 78 10.49 -13.08 -5.95
C ARG A 78 9.07 -12.99 -6.50
N GLU A 79 8.12 -13.24 -5.62
CA GLU A 79 6.70 -13.20 -5.96
C GLU A 79 5.96 -12.29 -4.99
N VAL A 80 4.83 -11.77 -5.45
CA VAL A 80 3.96 -10.93 -4.64
C VAL A 80 2.51 -11.32 -4.90
N LYS A 81 1.68 -11.18 -3.87
CA LYS A 81 0.23 -11.35 -4.02
C LYS A 81 -0.49 -10.33 -3.17
N ASP A 82 -1.72 -10.00 -3.57
CA ASP A 82 -2.57 -9.10 -2.83
C ASP A 82 -3.30 -9.86 -1.74
N VAL A 83 -3.35 -9.29 -0.55
CA VAL A 83 -4.08 -9.88 0.57
C VAL A 83 -5.36 -9.12 0.84
N LYS A 84 -5.33 -7.79 0.70
CA LYS A 84 -6.48 -6.95 0.97
C LYS A 84 -6.41 -5.72 0.08
N VAL A 85 -7.55 -5.30 -0.47
CA VAL A 85 -7.61 -4.15 -1.39
C VAL A 85 -8.78 -3.27 -1.00
N THR A 86 -8.52 -1.99 -0.75
CA THR A 86 -9.54 -1.01 -0.42
C THR A 86 -9.34 0.24 -1.26
N LEU A 87 -10.41 0.74 -1.86
CA LEU A 87 -10.39 1.98 -2.65
C LEU A 87 -10.96 3.12 -1.81
N TYR A 88 -10.23 4.24 -1.80
CA TYR A 88 -10.61 5.44 -1.07
C TYR A 88 -10.80 6.61 -2.03
N ASN A 89 -11.69 7.53 -1.67
CA ASN A 89 -11.84 8.78 -2.42
C ASN A 89 -10.82 9.82 -1.92
N PRO A 90 -10.74 11.01 -2.56
CA PRO A 90 -9.77 12.01 -2.13
C PRO A 90 -9.91 12.48 -0.68
N LYS A 91 -11.08 12.31 -0.10
CA LYS A 91 -11.29 12.69 1.31
C LYS A 91 -10.86 11.60 2.28
N GLY A 92 -10.42 10.45 1.77
CA GLY A 92 -10.02 9.34 2.62
C GLY A 92 -11.16 8.46 3.05
N GLU A 93 -12.32 8.58 2.41
CA GLU A 93 -13.47 7.76 2.72
C GLU A 93 -13.45 6.49 1.86
N VAL A 94 -13.87 5.38 2.43
CA VAL A 94 -13.91 4.10 1.72
C VAL A 94 -14.96 4.17 0.62
N VAL A 95 -14.54 3.93 -0.63
CA VAL A 95 -15.46 3.81 -1.76
C VAL A 95 -15.94 2.37 -1.86
N LYS A 96 -15.01 1.42 -1.79
CA LYS A 96 -15.35 0.01 -1.82
C LYS A 96 -14.17 -0.84 -1.39
N GLN A 97 -14.47 -2.05 -0.92
CA GLN A 97 -13.47 -3.08 -0.72
C GLN A 97 -13.58 -4.05 -1.88
N GLU A 98 -12.44 -4.40 -2.46
CA GLU A 98 -12.41 -5.29 -3.60
C GLU A 98 -11.87 -6.64 -3.17
N GLN A 99 -12.28 -7.67 -3.91
CA GLN A 99 -11.71 -8.99 -3.71
C GLN A 99 -10.25 -8.95 -4.15
N PRO A 100 -9.33 -9.35 -3.28
CA PRO A 100 -7.92 -9.33 -3.67
C PRO A 100 -7.62 -10.40 -4.70
N ASN A 101 -6.68 -10.06 -5.59
CA ASN A 101 -6.14 -11.05 -6.50
C ASN A 101 -5.07 -11.84 -5.75
N LYS A 102 -5.42 -13.04 -5.31
CA LYS A 102 -4.51 -13.86 -4.52
C LYS A 102 -3.53 -14.67 -5.35
N SER A 103 -3.60 -14.54 -6.67
CA SER A 103 -2.60 -15.17 -7.53
C SER A 103 -1.25 -14.51 -7.32
N THR A 104 -0.21 -15.32 -7.25
CA THR A 104 1.13 -14.79 -7.14
C THR A 104 1.60 -14.26 -8.49
N ARG A 105 2.35 -13.17 -8.45
CA ARG A 105 2.92 -12.54 -9.63
C ARG A 105 4.42 -12.40 -9.40
N LYS A 106 5.20 -12.51 -10.47
CA LYS A 106 6.63 -12.28 -10.37
C LYS A 106 6.92 -10.81 -10.14
N VAL A 107 7.90 -10.54 -9.29
CA VAL A 107 8.41 -9.20 -9.06
C VAL A 107 9.43 -8.92 -10.14
N GLU A 108 9.08 -8.09 -11.12
CA GLU A 108 9.91 -7.84 -12.29
C GLU A 108 10.53 -6.46 -12.23
N GLN A 109 11.75 -6.33 -12.74
CA GLN A 109 12.43 -5.05 -12.80
C GLN A 109 11.59 -4.04 -13.59
N GLY A 110 11.66 -2.79 -13.16
CA GLY A 110 10.90 -1.72 -13.81
C GLY A 110 9.49 -1.57 -13.31
N THR A 111 9.07 -2.34 -12.31
CA THR A 111 7.73 -2.25 -11.75
C THR A 111 7.75 -1.64 -10.36
N PRO A 112 6.63 -1.06 -9.90
CA PRO A 112 6.56 -0.59 -8.52
C PRO A 112 6.80 -1.70 -7.51
N ALA A 113 6.35 -2.92 -7.79
CA ALA A 113 6.58 -4.05 -6.88
C ALA A 113 8.08 -4.32 -6.71
N TYR A 114 8.85 -4.20 -7.78
CA TYR A 114 10.30 -4.40 -7.69
C TYR A 114 10.94 -3.33 -6.80
N ALA A 115 10.50 -2.08 -6.95
CA ALA A 115 11.03 -1.00 -6.11
C ALA A 115 10.74 -1.27 -4.64
N VAL A 116 9.54 -1.74 -4.31
CA VAL A 116 9.18 -2.09 -2.94
C VAL A 116 10.01 -3.28 -2.45
N TYR A 117 10.14 -4.30 -3.29
CA TYR A 117 10.94 -5.48 -2.97
C TYR A 117 12.38 -5.09 -2.59
N THR A 118 13.00 -4.22 -3.36
CA THR A 118 14.37 -3.80 -3.09
C THR A 118 14.47 -2.95 -1.84
N LEU A 119 13.43 -2.18 -1.51
CA LEU A 119 13.42 -1.43 -0.26
C LEU A 119 13.37 -2.38 0.94
N ILE A 120 12.70 -3.51 0.80
CA ILE A 120 12.57 -4.47 1.89
C ILE A 120 13.87 -5.24 2.12
N TRP A 121 14.44 -5.80 1.06
CA TRP A 121 15.56 -6.74 1.17
C TRP A 121 16.83 -6.32 0.45
N GLY A 122 16.79 -5.23 -0.26
CA GLY A 122 17.91 -4.83 -1.08
C GLY A 122 17.85 -5.48 -2.44
N ASP A 123 18.88 -5.26 -3.22
CA ASP A 123 18.92 -5.61 -4.64
C ASP A 123 19.59 -6.96 -4.87
N LYS A 124 19.24 -7.94 -4.06
CA LYS A 124 19.89 -9.26 -4.16
C LYS A 124 18.96 -10.35 -4.61
#